data_3fc235ec62b603a2bd3adbbd228b0e07
#
_entry.id   3fc235ec62b603a2bd3adbbd228b0e07
#
_cell.length_a   1.000
_cell.length_b   1.000
_cell.length_c   1.000
_cell.angle_alpha   90.00
_cell.angle_beta   90.00
_cell.angle_gamma   90.00
#
_symmetry.space_group_name_H-M   'P 1'
#
loop_
_entity.id
_entity.type
_entity.pdbx_description
1 polymer ?
#
loop_
_entity_poly.entity_id
_entity_poly.type
_entity_poly.pdbx_seq_one_letter_code
_entity_poly.pdbx_strand_id
1 'polypeptide(L)'
;MPLLTPSQVHIDQPLSNLTLAYVQEQTNFVADKVFPTVGVARQSDKYYIYDRANMNRSGDVKKLAPRTEVNRIGMAVSNAAYYADVYGLGMDFDEQTLANEDAMLEIRSAGAQTLTTRLLIDREERFADTFFKAGVWTTDVTPANLWSDYTNSTPISDVTTGRRTMQLASGGFKPNTMVVGKEVRDILVNHPDILARLNGGATVSNTALITDAKLAEIFEVENFYVMEAVKNGAAEGLAEANAFIGGKNALLVHTPRASGLMTPAAGLTFAWNSV
;
A
#
# COMPACT_ATOMS: atom_id res chain seq x y z
N MET A 1 20.01 21.09 -3.96
CA MET A 1 19.30 21.91 -2.96
C MET A 1 20.17 23.08 -2.59
N PRO A 2 19.68 24.32 -2.66
CA PRO A 2 20.43 25.41 -2.08
C PRO A 2 20.53 25.18 -0.56
N LEU A 3 21.74 25.27 -0.04
CA LEU A 3 21.99 25.28 1.39
C LEU A 3 21.39 26.57 1.97
N LEU A 4 20.83 26.48 3.18
CA LEU A 4 20.36 27.65 3.91
C LEU A 4 21.50 28.63 4.08
N THR A 5 21.33 29.89 3.69
CA THR A 5 22.34 30.96 3.91
C THR A 5 22.13 31.56 5.29
N PRO A 6 23.20 32.10 5.95
CA PRO A 6 23.10 32.72 7.27
C PRO A 6 22.03 33.82 7.36
N SER A 7 21.76 34.54 6.26
CA SER A 7 20.71 35.56 6.21
C SER A 7 19.29 35.04 6.16
N GLN A 8 19.12 33.77 5.84
CA GLN A 8 17.78 33.09 5.82
C GLN A 8 17.43 32.47 7.19
N VAL A 9 18.41 32.34 8.08
CA VAL A 9 18.30 31.72 9.40
C VAL A 9 18.07 32.74 10.50
N HIS A 10 18.43 34.02 10.26
CA HIS A 10 18.26 35.09 11.23
C HIS A 10 16.98 35.89 10.94
N ILE A 11 15.98 35.72 11.78
CA ILE A 11 14.68 36.40 11.71
C ILE A 11 14.49 37.24 12.99
N ASP A 12 14.06 38.49 12.85
CA ASP A 12 13.87 39.42 13.94
C ASP A 12 12.79 38.96 14.96
N GLN A 13 13.09 39.11 16.24
CA GLN A 13 12.38 38.50 17.38
C GLN A 13 10.85 38.69 17.53
N PRO A 14 10.15 39.70 17.02
CA PRO A 14 8.69 39.79 17.23
C PRO A 14 7.85 38.74 16.48
N LEU A 15 8.40 38.11 15.43
CA LEU A 15 7.70 37.11 14.61
C LEU A 15 8.21 35.69 14.83
N SER A 16 9.19 35.50 15.71
CA SER A 16 10.00 34.28 15.82
C SER A 16 9.33 33.11 16.53
N ASN A 17 8.07 33.22 16.96
CA ASN A 17 7.36 32.13 17.64
C ASN A 17 6.48 31.27 16.71
N LEU A 18 6.54 31.47 15.39
CA LEU A 18 5.72 30.76 14.43
C LEU A 18 6.58 30.12 13.34
N THR A 19 6.85 28.84 13.47
CA THR A 19 7.46 28.05 12.40
C THR A 19 6.36 27.26 11.71
N LEU A 20 6.18 27.47 10.40
CA LEU A 20 5.25 26.70 9.58
C LEU A 20 6.03 25.62 8.83
N ALA A 21 5.77 24.37 9.15
CA ALA A 21 6.31 23.23 8.43
C ALA A 21 5.18 22.43 7.77
N TYR A 22 5.28 22.21 6.47
CA TYR A 22 4.34 21.38 5.71
C TYR A 22 4.87 19.95 5.68
N VAL A 23 4.62 19.18 6.73
CA VAL A 23 5.00 17.78 6.82
C VAL A 23 3.73 16.93 6.67
N GLN A 24 3.79 15.94 5.77
CA GLN A 24 2.66 15.01 5.60
C GLN A 24 2.56 14.10 6.82
N GLU A 25 1.31 13.79 7.22
CA GLU A 25 1.05 12.86 8.32
C GLU A 25 1.49 11.45 7.93
N GLN A 26 2.07 10.72 8.89
CA GLN A 26 2.50 9.33 8.67
C GLN A 26 1.34 8.38 8.33
N THR A 27 0.12 8.75 8.71
CA THR A 27 -1.10 8.00 8.39
C THR A 27 -1.38 7.91 6.91
N ASN A 28 -0.93 8.88 6.12
CA ASN A 28 -1.13 8.96 4.68
C ASN A 28 -0.31 7.91 3.90
N PHE A 29 0.71 7.34 4.54
CA PHE A 29 1.57 6.32 3.94
C PHE A 29 1.04 4.93 4.22
N VAL A 30 0.91 4.12 3.17
CA VAL A 30 0.26 2.81 3.21
C VAL A 30 1.21 1.66 2.89
N ALA A 31 2.32 1.93 2.20
CA ALA A 31 3.26 0.91 1.73
C ALA A 31 3.72 -0.09 2.81
N ASP A 32 3.88 0.37 4.07
CA ASP A 32 4.29 -0.50 5.19
C ASP A 32 3.18 -1.39 5.70
N LYS A 33 1.91 -1.01 5.47
CA LYS A 33 0.73 -1.66 6.07
C LYS A 33 0.17 -2.76 5.17
N VAL A 34 0.51 -2.72 3.87
CA VAL A 34 -0.08 -3.65 2.89
C VAL A 34 0.53 -5.03 3.00
N PHE A 35 1.86 -5.14 3.04
CA PHE A 35 2.53 -6.43 3.11
C PHE A 35 3.19 -6.67 4.47
N PRO A 36 3.06 -7.87 5.05
CA PRO A 36 3.71 -8.20 6.31
C PRO A 36 5.24 -8.16 6.16
N THR A 37 5.90 -7.61 7.16
CA THR A 37 7.36 -7.49 7.19
C THR A 37 7.98 -8.73 7.82
N VAL A 38 9.01 -9.27 7.15
CA VAL A 38 9.83 -10.40 7.60
C VAL A 38 11.23 -9.90 7.87
N GLY A 39 11.66 -9.97 9.12
CA GLY A 39 13.06 -9.68 9.49
C GLY A 39 13.99 -10.78 8.99
N VAL A 40 15.02 -10.40 8.24
CA VAL A 40 16.01 -11.33 7.69
C VAL A 40 17.42 -10.98 8.17
N ALA A 41 18.22 -12.00 8.44
CA ALA A 41 19.60 -11.83 8.90
C ALA A 41 20.60 -11.56 7.77
N ARG A 42 20.25 -11.91 6.53
CA ARG A 42 21.09 -11.75 5.34
C ARG A 42 20.43 -10.86 4.33
N GLN A 43 21.21 -10.08 3.62
CA GLN A 43 20.75 -9.20 2.56
C GLN A 43 20.11 -9.96 1.39
N SER A 44 20.62 -11.14 1.08
CA SER A 44 20.10 -12.01 0.02
C SER A 44 20.04 -13.46 0.49
N ASP A 45 18.96 -14.14 0.17
CA ASP A 45 18.78 -15.56 0.44
C ASP A 45 17.64 -16.11 -0.43
N LYS A 46 17.31 -17.40 -0.25
CA LYS A 46 16.22 -18.08 -0.94
C LYS A 46 15.18 -18.53 0.06
N TYR A 47 13.92 -18.49 -0.35
CA TYR A 47 12.80 -19.05 0.41
C TYR A 47 12.05 -20.10 -0.41
N TYR A 48 11.42 -21.05 0.27
CA TYR A 48 10.72 -22.16 -0.36
C TYR A 48 9.27 -21.78 -0.68
N ILE A 49 8.80 -22.25 -1.83
CA ILE A 49 7.42 -22.08 -2.31
C ILE A 49 6.85 -23.47 -2.57
N TYR A 50 5.78 -23.82 -1.89
CA TYR A 50 5.03 -25.03 -2.15
C TYR A 50 4.14 -24.87 -3.37
N ASP A 51 4.08 -25.89 -4.23
CA ASP A 51 3.24 -25.85 -5.42
C ASP A 51 1.76 -25.92 -5.05
N ARG A 52 1.05 -24.83 -5.38
CA ARG A 52 -0.38 -24.68 -5.12
C ARG A 52 -1.21 -25.71 -5.87
N ALA A 53 -0.83 -26.07 -7.10
CA ALA A 53 -1.56 -27.02 -7.91
C ALA A 53 -1.56 -28.41 -7.27
N ASN A 54 -0.46 -28.82 -6.67
CA ASN A 54 -0.37 -30.07 -5.92
C ASN A 54 -1.16 -30.05 -4.61
N MET A 55 -1.18 -28.91 -3.92
CA MET A 55 -1.91 -28.78 -2.64
C MET A 55 -3.44 -28.91 -2.80
N ASN A 56 -3.97 -28.44 -3.92
CA ASN A 56 -5.42 -28.40 -4.18
C ASN A 56 -5.90 -29.46 -5.18
N ARG A 57 -5.09 -30.48 -5.50
CA ARG A 57 -5.47 -31.52 -6.43
C ARG A 57 -6.56 -32.41 -5.82
N SER A 58 -7.59 -32.69 -6.60
CA SER A 58 -8.65 -33.65 -6.28
C SER A 58 -8.46 -34.95 -7.06
N GLY A 59 -9.08 -36.05 -6.60
CA GLY A 59 -9.09 -37.31 -7.31
C GLY A 59 -7.97 -38.30 -6.92
N ASP A 60 -7.07 -37.91 -6.07
CA ASP A 60 -5.99 -38.80 -5.58
C ASP A 60 -6.48 -39.74 -4.47
N VAL A 61 -7.57 -39.39 -3.79
CA VAL A 61 -8.20 -40.23 -2.77
C VAL A 61 -9.12 -41.27 -3.47
N LYS A 62 -8.76 -42.53 -3.34
CA LYS A 62 -9.54 -43.64 -3.94
C LYS A 62 -10.11 -44.54 -2.85
N LYS A 63 -11.28 -45.11 -3.11
CA LYS A 63 -11.86 -46.19 -2.29
C LYS A 63 -10.93 -47.40 -2.32
N LEU A 64 -10.48 -47.84 -1.19
CA LEU A 64 -9.63 -49.02 -1.08
C LEU A 64 -10.45 -50.29 -0.94
N ALA A 65 -10.07 -51.34 -1.67
CA ALA A 65 -10.50 -52.69 -1.40
C ALA A 65 -9.63 -53.35 -0.32
N PRO A 66 -10.10 -54.41 0.38
CA PRO A 66 -9.29 -55.13 1.33
C PRO A 66 -7.97 -55.61 0.68
N ARG A 67 -6.83 -55.36 1.34
CA ARG A 67 -5.47 -55.72 0.90
C ARG A 67 -4.94 -55.01 -0.34
N THR A 68 -5.50 -53.82 -0.71
CA THR A 68 -4.91 -52.97 -1.75
C THR A 68 -3.99 -51.91 -1.14
N GLU A 69 -2.94 -51.55 -1.86
CA GLU A 69 -2.07 -50.44 -1.48
C GLU A 69 -2.77 -49.10 -1.60
N VAL A 70 -2.43 -48.18 -0.70
CA VAL A 70 -2.86 -46.77 -0.75
C VAL A 70 -2.22 -46.02 -1.91
N ASN A 71 -2.96 -45.11 -2.52
CA ASN A 71 -2.39 -44.20 -3.50
C ASN A 71 -1.37 -43.27 -2.79
N ARG A 72 -0.18 -43.12 -3.35
CA ARG A 72 0.89 -42.30 -2.80
C ARG A 72 1.02 -41.04 -3.63
N ILE A 73 1.11 -39.89 -2.97
CA ILE A 73 1.30 -38.58 -3.59
C ILE A 73 2.67 -38.01 -3.23
N GLY A 74 3.25 -37.23 -4.14
CA GLY A 74 4.46 -36.47 -3.91
C GLY A 74 4.16 -34.98 -3.71
N MET A 75 5.06 -34.26 -3.07
CA MET A 75 4.99 -32.84 -2.86
C MET A 75 6.13 -32.14 -3.63
N ALA A 76 5.80 -31.16 -4.48
CA ALA A 76 6.79 -30.37 -5.18
C ALA A 76 7.03 -29.06 -4.43
N VAL A 77 8.31 -28.70 -4.30
CA VAL A 77 8.76 -27.46 -3.67
C VAL A 77 9.68 -26.73 -4.63
N SER A 78 9.40 -25.48 -4.88
CA SER A 78 10.26 -24.56 -5.61
C SER A 78 10.92 -23.55 -4.67
N ASN A 79 11.80 -22.71 -5.17
CA ASN A 79 12.40 -21.62 -4.41
C ASN A 79 12.39 -20.32 -5.20
N ALA A 80 12.32 -19.20 -4.48
CA ALA A 80 12.55 -17.87 -5.00
C ALA A 80 13.64 -17.17 -4.18
N ALA A 81 14.35 -16.23 -4.80
CA ALA A 81 15.36 -15.43 -4.13
C ALA A 81 14.79 -14.05 -3.78
N TYR A 82 15.27 -13.47 -2.68
CA TYR A 82 15.07 -12.07 -2.36
C TYR A 82 16.42 -11.36 -2.28
N TYR A 83 16.38 -10.04 -2.44
CA TYR A 83 17.50 -9.15 -2.22
C TYR A 83 16.96 -7.86 -1.58
N ALA A 84 17.54 -7.48 -0.43
CA ALA A 84 17.14 -6.29 0.31
C ALA A 84 18.10 -5.13 -0.08
N ASP A 85 17.58 -4.19 -0.87
CA ASP A 85 18.29 -2.97 -1.21
C ASP A 85 18.36 -2.02 -0.03
N VAL A 86 19.48 -1.31 0.11
CA VAL A 86 19.67 -0.29 1.14
C VAL A 86 19.48 1.09 0.52
N TYR A 87 18.55 1.84 1.09
CA TYR A 87 18.24 3.20 0.69
C TYR A 87 18.63 4.16 1.80
N GLY A 88 19.27 5.26 1.45
CA GLY A 88 19.70 6.27 2.41
C GLY A 88 19.64 7.66 1.81
N LEU A 89 19.37 8.65 2.65
CA LEU A 89 19.38 10.06 2.32
C LEU A 89 20.07 10.82 3.46
N GLY A 90 20.98 11.71 3.14
CA GLY A 90 21.72 12.52 4.10
C GLY A 90 21.48 14.01 3.87
N MET A 91 21.65 14.80 4.92
CA MET A 91 21.66 16.25 4.88
C MET A 91 22.86 16.75 5.69
N ASP A 92 23.69 17.60 5.09
CA ASP A 92 24.85 18.16 5.74
C ASP A 92 24.51 19.56 6.29
N PHE A 93 24.95 19.82 7.52
CA PHE A 93 24.87 21.13 8.17
C PHE A 93 26.27 21.63 8.46
N ASP A 94 26.60 22.84 8.01
CA ASP A 94 27.87 23.44 8.33
C ASP A 94 27.85 24.06 9.74
N GLU A 95 29.06 24.22 10.34
CA GLU A 95 29.19 24.76 11.68
C GLU A 95 28.79 26.24 11.76
N GLN A 96 28.94 27.01 10.68
CA GLN A 96 28.55 28.42 10.66
C GLN A 96 27.04 28.58 10.69
N THR A 97 26.32 27.74 9.96
CA THR A 97 24.86 27.72 9.97
C THR A 97 24.33 27.33 11.35
N LEU A 98 24.92 26.30 11.96
CA LEU A 98 24.54 25.86 13.32
C LEU A 98 24.86 26.87 14.39
N ALA A 99 25.99 27.60 14.27
CA ALA A 99 26.41 28.64 15.23
C ALA A 99 25.50 29.89 15.18
N ASN A 100 24.85 30.14 14.04
CA ASN A 100 23.94 31.27 13.85
C ASN A 100 22.44 30.83 13.94
N GLU A 101 22.19 29.59 14.35
CA GLU A 101 20.84 29.09 14.53
C GLU A 101 20.12 29.79 15.67
N ASP A 102 18.91 30.31 15.41
CA ASP A 102 18.01 30.74 16.47
C ASP A 102 17.49 29.52 17.25
N ALA A 103 17.47 29.61 18.58
CA ALA A 103 17.09 28.53 19.50
C ALA A 103 15.70 27.92 19.20
N MET A 104 14.85 28.58 18.43
CA MET A 104 13.52 28.11 18.03
C MET A 104 13.49 27.34 16.73
N LEU A 105 14.55 27.38 15.91
CA LEU A 105 14.53 26.79 14.57
C LEU A 105 14.83 25.29 14.60
N GLU A 106 15.62 24.82 15.56
CA GLU A 106 16.02 23.40 15.71
C GLU A 106 16.33 22.72 14.36
N ILE A 107 17.28 23.28 13.59
CA ILE A 107 17.58 22.88 12.20
C ILE A 107 17.83 21.38 12.09
N ARG A 108 18.47 20.76 13.09
CA ARG A 108 18.74 19.31 13.10
C ARG A 108 17.44 18.50 13.21
N SER A 109 16.50 18.94 14.04
CA SER A 109 15.20 18.29 14.21
C SER A 109 14.36 18.43 12.94
N ALA A 110 14.29 19.62 12.37
CA ALA A 110 13.62 19.90 11.11
C ALA A 110 14.24 19.11 9.94
N GLY A 111 15.56 19.00 9.91
CA GLY A 111 16.28 18.18 8.93
C GLY A 111 15.93 16.71 9.05
N ALA A 112 15.91 16.16 10.26
CA ALA A 112 15.54 14.77 10.49
C ALA A 112 14.08 14.47 10.05
N GLN A 113 13.14 15.36 10.34
CA GLN A 113 11.75 15.25 9.88
C GLN A 113 11.65 15.28 8.36
N THR A 114 12.38 16.20 7.72
CA THR A 114 12.42 16.31 6.25
C THR A 114 12.98 15.05 5.61
N LEU A 115 14.07 14.50 6.13
CA LEU A 115 14.67 13.25 5.65
C LEU A 115 13.70 12.08 5.80
N THR A 116 13.06 11.96 6.97
CA THR A 116 12.09 10.91 7.24
C THR A 116 10.91 10.98 6.25
N THR A 117 10.34 12.17 6.04
CA THR A 117 9.24 12.38 5.11
C THR A 117 9.63 12.01 3.67
N ARG A 118 10.82 12.39 3.22
CA ARG A 118 11.32 12.04 1.88
C ARG A 118 11.55 10.54 1.71
N LEU A 119 12.05 9.85 2.73
CA LEU A 119 12.21 8.40 2.71
C LEU A 119 10.86 7.69 2.66
N LEU A 120 9.84 8.21 3.36
CA LEU A 120 8.48 7.67 3.30
C LEU A 120 7.84 7.89 1.94
N ILE A 121 8.00 9.08 1.34
CA ILE A 121 7.50 9.38 -0.02
C ILE A 121 8.16 8.45 -1.04
N ASP A 122 9.48 8.28 -1.00
CA ASP A 122 10.22 7.39 -1.91
C ASP A 122 9.75 5.93 -1.76
N ARG A 123 9.51 5.47 -0.53
CA ARG A 123 8.99 4.13 -0.28
C ARG A 123 7.59 3.94 -0.83
N GLU A 124 6.71 4.91 -0.64
CA GLU A 124 5.34 4.90 -1.17
C GLU A 124 5.34 4.93 -2.71
N GLU A 125 6.20 5.73 -3.32
CA GLU A 125 6.36 5.81 -4.77
C GLU A 125 6.86 4.47 -5.34
N ARG A 126 7.89 3.86 -4.73
CA ARG A 126 8.37 2.53 -5.13
C ARG A 126 7.29 1.46 -5.00
N PHE A 127 6.49 1.51 -3.94
CA PHE A 127 5.35 0.60 -3.79
C PHE A 127 4.33 0.80 -4.92
N ALA A 128 3.97 2.04 -5.23
CA ALA A 128 3.04 2.34 -6.29
C ALA A 128 3.57 1.91 -7.66
N ASP A 129 4.83 2.19 -7.96
CA ASP A 129 5.47 1.85 -9.23
C ASP A 129 5.71 0.35 -9.40
N THR A 130 5.83 -0.39 -8.31
CA THR A 130 6.10 -1.83 -8.37
C THR A 130 4.83 -2.66 -8.29
N PHE A 131 3.86 -2.29 -7.45
CA PHE A 131 2.72 -3.14 -7.10
C PHE A 131 1.36 -2.52 -7.40
N PHE A 132 1.26 -1.19 -7.49
CA PHE A 132 -0.02 -0.48 -7.62
C PHE A 132 -0.27 0.03 -9.04
N LYS A 133 0.11 -0.78 -10.04
CA LYS A 133 -0.10 -0.50 -11.46
C LYS A 133 -0.54 -1.74 -12.22
N ALA A 134 -1.10 -1.55 -13.41
CA ALA A 134 -1.45 -2.62 -14.32
C ALA A 134 -0.20 -3.36 -14.87
N GLY A 135 -0.35 -4.62 -15.20
CA GLY A 135 0.69 -5.47 -15.79
C GLY A 135 1.63 -6.14 -14.79
N VAL A 136 1.39 -5.99 -13.50
CA VAL A 136 2.20 -6.59 -12.42
C VAL A 136 1.57 -7.87 -11.91
N TRP A 137 0.26 -7.87 -11.75
CA TRP A 137 -0.49 -8.99 -11.18
C TRP A 137 -0.99 -9.95 -12.27
N THR A 138 -1.21 -11.21 -11.90
CA THR A 138 -1.69 -12.24 -12.85
C THR A 138 -3.04 -11.88 -13.48
N THR A 139 -3.86 -11.10 -12.80
CA THR A 139 -5.19 -10.69 -13.27
C THR A 139 -5.35 -9.20 -13.05
N ASP A 140 -5.35 -8.45 -14.15
CA ASP A 140 -5.74 -7.05 -14.19
C ASP A 140 -7.13 -6.94 -14.80
N VAL A 141 -7.99 -6.17 -14.17
CA VAL A 141 -9.35 -5.93 -14.64
C VAL A 141 -9.51 -4.46 -14.96
N THR A 142 -9.83 -4.17 -16.21
CA THR A 142 -10.32 -2.84 -16.59
C THR A 142 -11.84 -2.90 -16.57
N PRO A 143 -12.52 -2.12 -15.70
CA PRO A 143 -13.98 -2.09 -15.67
C PRO A 143 -14.54 -1.66 -17.03
N ALA A 144 -15.67 -2.23 -17.43
CA ALA A 144 -16.34 -1.84 -18.67
C ALA A 144 -16.73 -0.34 -18.66
N ASN A 145 -17.17 0.13 -17.50
CA ASN A 145 -17.43 1.55 -17.21
C ASN A 145 -16.58 1.98 -16.02
N LEU A 146 -15.88 3.08 -16.15
CA LEU A 146 -15.07 3.62 -15.05
C LEU A 146 -15.98 4.01 -13.87
N TRP A 147 -15.53 3.82 -12.67
CA TRP A 147 -16.31 4.12 -11.45
C TRP A 147 -16.66 5.62 -11.31
N SER A 148 -16.04 6.48 -12.07
CA SER A 148 -16.43 7.89 -12.21
C SER A 148 -17.73 8.10 -13.02
N ASP A 149 -18.18 7.10 -13.76
CA ASP A 149 -19.49 7.11 -14.43
C ASP A 149 -20.56 6.59 -13.43
N TYR A 150 -21.17 7.49 -12.71
CA TYR A 150 -22.19 7.19 -11.69
C TYR A 150 -23.49 6.59 -12.26
N THR A 151 -23.67 6.60 -13.57
CA THR A 151 -24.90 6.10 -14.22
C THR A 151 -24.76 4.64 -14.63
N ASN A 152 -23.61 4.25 -15.15
CA ASN A 152 -23.44 2.95 -15.80
C ASN A 152 -22.45 2.03 -15.07
N SER A 153 -21.68 2.52 -14.11
CA SER A 153 -20.72 1.70 -13.38
C SER A 153 -21.33 1.01 -12.17
N THR A 154 -20.79 -0.14 -11.83
CA THR A 154 -21.25 -0.99 -10.72
C THR A 154 -20.07 -1.45 -9.86
N PRO A 155 -19.44 -0.57 -9.07
CA PRO A 155 -18.22 -0.88 -8.32
C PRO A 155 -18.38 -2.06 -7.36
N ILE A 156 -19.54 -2.25 -6.74
CA ILE A 156 -19.81 -3.40 -5.85
C ILE A 156 -19.74 -4.72 -6.63
N SER A 157 -20.34 -4.76 -7.82
CA SER A 157 -20.34 -5.95 -8.69
C SER A 157 -18.92 -6.26 -9.20
N ASP A 158 -18.19 -5.24 -9.60
CA ASP A 158 -16.81 -5.37 -10.10
C ASP A 158 -15.89 -5.95 -9.03
N VAL A 159 -15.93 -5.39 -7.81
CA VAL A 159 -15.15 -5.88 -6.67
C VAL A 159 -15.55 -7.30 -6.29
N THR A 160 -16.86 -7.62 -6.28
CA THR A 160 -17.35 -8.99 -6.00
C THR A 160 -16.85 -9.99 -7.03
N THR A 161 -16.83 -9.60 -8.31
CA THR A 161 -16.31 -10.43 -9.40
C THR A 161 -14.80 -10.61 -9.26
N GLY A 162 -14.06 -9.55 -8.96
CA GLY A 162 -12.61 -9.59 -8.67
C GLY A 162 -12.28 -10.52 -7.50
N ARG A 163 -13.05 -10.45 -6.42
CA ARG A 163 -12.92 -11.34 -5.25
C ARG A 163 -13.11 -12.82 -5.62
N ARG A 164 -14.15 -13.12 -6.40
CA ARG A 164 -14.41 -14.48 -6.87
C ARG A 164 -13.29 -14.99 -7.76
N THR A 165 -12.84 -14.18 -8.71
CA THR A 165 -11.74 -14.52 -9.61
C THR A 165 -10.46 -14.80 -8.83
N MET A 166 -10.13 -13.94 -7.87
CA MET A 166 -8.97 -14.13 -7.00
C MET A 166 -9.09 -15.41 -6.17
N GLN A 167 -10.26 -15.68 -5.59
CA GLN A 167 -10.48 -16.88 -4.77
C GLN A 167 -10.28 -18.16 -5.61
N LEU A 168 -10.77 -18.19 -6.84
CA LEU A 168 -10.57 -19.32 -7.76
C LEU A 168 -9.07 -19.44 -8.15
N ALA A 169 -8.45 -18.33 -8.52
CA ALA A 169 -7.07 -18.33 -8.96
C ALA A 169 -6.07 -18.63 -7.84
N SER A 170 -6.37 -18.26 -6.60
CA SER A 170 -5.51 -18.50 -5.44
C SER A 170 -5.62 -19.88 -4.81
N GLY A 171 -6.64 -20.67 -5.23
CA GLY A 171 -6.90 -21.96 -4.61
C GLY A 171 -7.72 -21.88 -3.31
N GLY A 172 -8.62 -20.89 -3.21
CA GLY A 172 -9.58 -20.76 -2.11
C GLY A 172 -9.35 -19.58 -1.17
N PHE A 173 -8.25 -18.83 -1.29
CA PHE A 173 -7.97 -17.67 -0.45
C PHE A 173 -8.76 -16.45 -0.92
N LYS A 174 -9.52 -15.87 0.00
CA LYS A 174 -10.28 -14.64 -0.26
C LYS A 174 -9.35 -13.42 -0.07
N PRO A 175 -9.51 -12.38 -0.90
CA PRO A 175 -8.85 -11.12 -0.61
C PRO A 175 -9.37 -10.55 0.71
N ASN A 176 -8.47 -10.06 1.54
CA ASN A 176 -8.77 -9.46 2.82
C ASN A 176 -8.34 -8.00 2.92
N THR A 177 -7.58 -7.53 1.94
CA THR A 177 -7.05 -6.16 1.91
C THR A 177 -7.36 -5.52 0.57
N MET A 178 -7.91 -4.31 0.61
CA MET A 178 -8.13 -3.45 -0.54
C MET A 178 -7.35 -2.16 -0.36
N VAL A 179 -6.58 -1.78 -1.38
CA VAL A 179 -5.84 -0.51 -1.44
C VAL A 179 -6.41 0.30 -2.59
N VAL A 180 -6.71 1.57 -2.36
CA VAL A 180 -7.25 2.47 -3.37
C VAL A 180 -6.50 3.81 -3.36
N GLY A 181 -6.41 4.45 -4.52
CA GLY A 181 -5.94 5.83 -4.60
C GLY A 181 -6.99 6.80 -4.04
N LYS A 182 -6.55 7.97 -3.58
CA LYS A 182 -7.42 9.01 -3.00
C LYS A 182 -8.56 9.41 -3.94
N GLU A 183 -8.26 9.61 -5.22
CA GLU A 183 -9.28 9.99 -6.21
C GLU A 183 -10.36 8.91 -6.37
N VAL A 184 -9.98 7.63 -6.31
CA VAL A 184 -10.93 6.51 -6.37
C VAL A 184 -11.81 6.47 -5.14
N ARG A 185 -11.24 6.65 -3.96
CA ARG A 185 -11.99 6.70 -2.70
C ARG A 185 -13.04 7.81 -2.71
N ASP A 186 -12.69 8.99 -3.18
CA ASP A 186 -13.61 10.14 -3.22
C ASP A 186 -14.79 9.91 -4.19
N ILE A 187 -14.55 9.18 -5.28
CA ILE A 187 -15.61 8.72 -6.18
C ILE A 187 -16.51 7.68 -5.49
N LEU A 188 -15.92 6.68 -4.82
CA LEU A 188 -16.68 5.62 -4.16
C LEU A 188 -17.60 6.14 -3.05
N VAL A 189 -17.17 7.12 -2.28
CA VAL A 189 -17.98 7.74 -1.21
C VAL A 189 -19.26 8.37 -1.76
N ASN A 190 -19.20 8.93 -2.97
CA ASN A 190 -20.35 9.60 -3.59
C ASN A 190 -21.10 8.71 -4.60
N HIS A 191 -20.71 7.43 -4.73
CA HIS A 191 -21.26 6.55 -5.75
C HIS A 191 -22.68 6.10 -5.41
N PRO A 192 -23.68 6.26 -6.34
CA PRO A 192 -25.07 5.92 -6.09
C PRO A 192 -25.30 4.45 -5.72
N ASP A 193 -24.56 3.52 -6.32
CA ASP A 193 -24.63 2.08 -6.04
C ASP A 193 -24.29 1.77 -4.56
N ILE A 194 -23.26 2.43 -4.03
CA ILE A 194 -22.82 2.30 -2.64
C ILE A 194 -23.83 2.94 -1.70
N LEU A 195 -24.29 4.16 -2.02
CA LEU A 195 -25.29 4.87 -1.24
C LEU A 195 -26.61 4.09 -1.16
N ALA A 196 -27.08 3.55 -2.28
CA ALA A 196 -28.31 2.74 -2.34
C ALA A 196 -28.18 1.47 -1.48
N ARG A 197 -27.01 0.82 -1.48
CA ARG A 197 -26.77 -0.37 -0.65
C ARG A 197 -26.78 -0.05 0.85
N LEU A 198 -26.20 1.07 1.26
CA LEU A 198 -26.20 1.52 2.66
C LEU A 198 -27.59 1.88 3.15
N ASN A 199 -28.39 2.49 2.30
CA ASN A 199 -29.73 2.95 2.65
C ASN A 199 -30.83 1.89 2.46
N GLY A 200 -30.46 0.64 2.15
CA GLY A 200 -31.42 -0.45 1.92
C GLY A 200 -32.39 -0.18 0.76
N GLY A 201 -31.98 0.62 -0.23
CA GLY A 201 -32.82 0.99 -1.38
C GLY A 201 -33.85 2.10 -1.09
N ALA A 202 -33.87 2.69 0.11
CA ALA A 202 -34.73 3.82 0.40
C ALA A 202 -34.27 5.09 -0.33
N THR A 203 -35.22 5.88 -0.85
CA THR A 203 -34.91 7.18 -1.48
C THR A 203 -34.37 8.13 -0.41
N VAL A 204 -33.12 8.53 -0.56
CA VAL A 204 -32.37 9.23 0.49
C VAL A 204 -32.68 10.71 0.50
N SER A 205 -33.30 11.12 1.56
CA SER A 205 -33.33 12.53 1.97
C SER A 205 -32.13 12.91 2.86
N ASN A 206 -31.37 11.91 3.37
CA ASN A 206 -30.26 12.10 4.30
C ASN A 206 -29.01 11.39 3.76
N THR A 207 -27.99 12.15 3.39
CA THR A 207 -26.72 11.62 2.90
C THR A 207 -26.01 10.89 4.04
N ALA A 208 -25.96 9.57 3.99
CA ALA A 208 -25.18 8.80 4.95
C ALA A 208 -23.70 9.15 4.81
N LEU A 209 -23.04 9.45 5.92
CA LEU A 209 -21.60 9.65 5.93
C LEU A 209 -20.92 8.30 5.72
N ILE A 210 -20.26 8.14 4.57
CA ILE A 210 -19.51 6.93 4.24
C ILE A 210 -18.08 7.09 4.75
N THR A 211 -17.73 6.26 5.72
CA THR A 211 -16.36 6.14 6.23
C THR A 211 -15.63 4.98 5.53
N ASP A 212 -14.30 4.96 5.62
CA ASP A 212 -13.49 3.88 5.05
C ASP A 212 -13.82 2.52 5.67
N ALA A 213 -14.21 2.49 6.95
CA ALA A 213 -14.71 1.27 7.60
C ALA A 213 -16.02 0.75 6.97
N LYS A 214 -16.91 1.65 6.56
CA LYS A 214 -18.14 1.28 5.84
C LYS A 214 -17.85 0.75 4.44
N LEU A 215 -16.88 1.33 3.73
CA LEU A 215 -16.42 0.81 2.46
C LEU A 215 -15.81 -0.60 2.62
N ALA A 216 -15.04 -0.83 3.67
CA ALA A 216 -14.50 -2.16 4.00
C ALA A 216 -15.62 -3.20 4.20
N GLU A 217 -16.68 -2.86 4.93
CA GLU A 217 -17.85 -3.72 5.13
C GLU A 217 -18.59 -4.03 3.81
N ILE A 218 -18.81 -3.02 2.96
CA ILE A 218 -19.51 -3.18 1.68
C ILE A 218 -18.74 -4.09 0.73
N PHE A 219 -17.41 -3.91 0.66
CA PHE A 219 -16.53 -4.72 -0.17
C PHE A 219 -16.13 -6.04 0.50
N GLU A 220 -16.59 -6.29 1.72
CA GLU A 220 -16.29 -7.49 2.52
C GLU A 220 -14.78 -7.75 2.62
N VAL A 221 -13.99 -6.74 2.94
CA VAL A 221 -12.55 -6.80 3.21
C VAL A 221 -12.27 -6.44 4.66
N GLU A 222 -11.19 -6.99 5.23
CA GLU A 222 -10.80 -6.69 6.60
C GLU A 222 -10.10 -5.33 6.69
N ASN A 223 -9.24 -5.04 5.70
CA ASN A 223 -8.45 -3.82 5.65
C ASN A 223 -8.78 -3.03 4.39
N PHE A 224 -9.07 -1.76 4.57
CA PHE A 224 -9.27 -0.82 3.48
C PHE A 224 -8.29 0.34 3.66
N TYR A 225 -7.33 0.45 2.75
CA TYR A 225 -6.30 1.47 2.80
C TYR A 225 -6.45 2.46 1.66
N VAL A 226 -6.29 3.73 1.98
CA VAL A 226 -6.34 4.82 1.00
C VAL A 226 -4.94 5.42 0.88
N MET A 227 -4.37 5.43 -0.32
CA MET A 227 -3.10 6.09 -0.61
C MET A 227 -3.34 7.58 -0.77
N GLU A 228 -3.10 8.34 0.29
CA GLU A 228 -3.30 9.80 0.34
C GLU A 228 -1.99 10.58 0.22
N ALA A 229 -0.86 9.89 0.18
CA ALA A 229 0.45 10.52 0.07
C ALA A 229 0.59 11.30 -1.24
N VAL A 230 1.16 12.49 -1.14
CA VAL A 230 1.38 13.43 -2.24
C VAL A 230 2.88 13.54 -2.50
N LYS A 231 3.26 13.56 -3.78
CA LYS A 231 4.62 13.88 -4.22
C LYS A 231 4.63 15.16 -5.05
N ASN A 232 5.72 15.90 -4.98
CA ASN A 232 6.01 16.96 -5.90
C ASN A 232 6.86 16.41 -7.06
N GLY A 233 6.30 16.36 -8.24
CA GLY A 233 6.97 15.89 -9.47
C GLY A 233 7.79 16.96 -10.20
N ALA A 234 7.81 18.22 -9.71
CA ALA A 234 8.57 19.29 -10.34
C ALA A 234 10.07 19.12 -10.09
N ALA A 235 10.85 19.48 -11.10
CA ALA A 235 12.30 19.61 -10.93
C ALA A 235 12.65 20.77 -9.98
N GLU A 236 13.81 20.69 -9.35
CA GLU A 236 14.30 21.72 -8.42
C GLU A 236 14.32 23.10 -9.07
N GLY A 237 13.74 24.09 -8.38
CA GLY A 237 13.67 25.49 -8.85
C GLY A 237 12.45 25.81 -9.74
N LEU A 238 11.63 24.82 -10.05
CA LEU A 238 10.35 25.03 -10.77
C LEU A 238 9.17 25.14 -9.80
N ALA A 239 8.05 25.64 -10.31
CA ALA A 239 6.80 25.67 -9.54
C ALA A 239 6.37 24.27 -9.14
N GLU A 240 5.77 24.13 -7.95
CA GLU A 240 5.29 22.85 -7.42
C GLU A 240 4.28 22.18 -8.37
N ALA A 241 4.47 20.88 -8.61
CA ALA A 241 3.56 20.00 -9.34
C ALA A 241 3.16 18.84 -8.45
N ASN A 242 2.25 19.09 -7.51
CA ASN A 242 1.80 18.11 -6.54
C ASN A 242 0.81 17.12 -7.17
N ALA A 243 1.03 15.83 -6.93
CA ALA A 243 0.17 14.74 -7.40
C ALA A 243 0.05 13.65 -6.35
N PHE A 244 -1.10 12.97 -6.28
CA PHE A 244 -1.27 11.79 -5.46
C PHE A 244 -0.46 10.62 -6.00
N ILE A 245 0.28 9.93 -5.13
CA ILE A 245 1.11 8.78 -5.52
C ILE A 245 0.23 7.61 -5.96
N GLY A 246 -0.89 7.37 -5.28
CA GLY A 246 -1.79 6.24 -5.54
C GLY A 246 -2.57 6.31 -6.86
N GLY A 247 -2.62 7.47 -7.52
CA GLY A 247 -3.32 7.63 -8.80
C GLY A 247 -4.78 7.13 -8.77
N LYS A 248 -5.24 6.56 -9.90
CA LYS A 248 -6.63 6.11 -10.11
C LYS A 248 -6.78 4.59 -10.12
N ASN A 249 -5.97 3.90 -9.33
CA ASN A 249 -5.94 2.45 -9.27
C ASN A 249 -6.63 1.92 -8.00
N ALA A 250 -7.04 0.65 -8.05
CA ALA A 250 -7.50 -0.12 -6.92
C ALA A 250 -6.84 -1.50 -6.95
N LEU A 251 -6.41 -2.01 -5.81
CA LEU A 251 -5.72 -3.28 -5.66
C LEU A 251 -6.43 -4.14 -4.62
N LEU A 252 -6.78 -5.38 -5.00
CA LEU A 252 -7.30 -6.40 -4.09
C LEU A 252 -6.24 -7.46 -3.86
N VAL A 253 -5.87 -7.69 -2.61
CA VAL A 253 -4.85 -8.67 -2.26
C VAL A 253 -5.25 -9.48 -1.03
N HIS A 254 -4.63 -10.65 -0.89
CA HIS A 254 -4.67 -11.44 0.34
C HIS A 254 -3.35 -11.30 1.08
N THR A 255 -3.39 -10.67 2.25
CA THR A 255 -2.22 -10.46 3.10
C THR A 255 -2.50 -11.00 4.50
N PRO A 256 -1.73 -11.97 5.01
CA PRO A 256 -1.89 -12.46 6.37
C PRO A 256 -1.43 -11.37 7.35
N ARG A 257 -1.99 -11.39 8.56
CA ARG A 257 -1.60 -10.43 9.63
C ARG A 257 -0.15 -10.59 10.07
N ALA A 258 0.40 -11.79 9.93
CA ALA A 258 1.79 -12.09 10.22
C ALA A 258 2.31 -13.12 9.21
N SER A 259 3.57 -12.98 8.82
CA SER A 259 4.25 -13.99 8.01
C SER A 259 4.47 -15.26 8.85
N GLY A 260 4.22 -16.42 8.25
CA GLY A 260 4.40 -17.71 8.90
C GLY A 260 4.74 -18.81 7.91
N LEU A 261 5.12 -19.98 8.45
CA LEU A 261 5.36 -21.16 7.63
C LEU A 261 4.06 -21.57 6.93
N MET A 262 4.12 -21.84 5.63
CA MET A 262 2.97 -22.23 4.79
C MET A 262 1.80 -21.21 4.78
N THR A 263 2.08 -19.97 5.14
CA THR A 263 1.06 -18.91 5.13
C THR A 263 1.10 -18.18 3.78
N PRO A 264 0.05 -18.27 2.95
CA PRO A 264 0.05 -17.60 1.67
C PRO A 264 -0.08 -16.08 1.86
N ALA A 265 0.71 -15.34 1.09
CA ALA A 265 0.68 -13.89 1.04
C ALA A 265 0.80 -13.45 -0.41
N ALA A 266 0.14 -12.36 -0.78
CA ALA A 266 0.31 -11.73 -2.09
C ALA A 266 1.71 -11.13 -2.26
N GLY A 267 2.30 -10.67 -1.16
CA GLY A 267 3.65 -10.14 -1.11
C GLY A 267 4.19 -10.15 0.31
N LEU A 268 5.51 -10.06 0.43
CA LEU A 268 6.24 -9.97 1.69
C LEU A 268 7.25 -8.83 1.59
N THR A 269 7.41 -8.08 2.66
CA THR A 269 8.48 -7.08 2.77
C THR A 269 9.63 -7.68 3.58
N PHE A 270 10.79 -7.85 2.95
CA PHE A 270 11.99 -8.33 3.64
C PHE A 270 12.75 -7.14 4.23
N ALA A 271 12.93 -7.16 5.55
CA ALA A 271 13.71 -6.16 6.28
C ALA A 271 15.02 -6.78 6.76
N TRP A 272 16.14 -6.25 6.28
CA TRP A 272 17.46 -6.68 6.72
C TRP A 272 17.80 -6.03 8.06
N ASN A 273 17.89 -6.85 9.13
CA ASN A 273 18.02 -6.38 10.52
C ASN A 273 19.47 -5.99 10.91
N SER A 274 20.43 -6.10 10.01
CA SER A 274 21.85 -5.86 10.33
C SER A 274 22.35 -4.48 9.88
N VAL A 275 21.45 -3.60 9.40
CA VAL A 275 21.75 -2.21 8.99
C VAL A 275 20.92 -1.24 9.77
#